data_e33b7eb4829c6c4e716e93efa7146355
#
_entry.id   e33b7eb4829c6c4e716e93efa7146355
#
_cell.length_a   1.000
_cell.length_b   1.000
_cell.length_c   1.000
_cell.angle_alpha   90.00
_cell.angle_beta   90.00
_cell.angle_gamma   90.00
#
_symmetry.space_group_name_H-M   'P 1'
#
loop_
_entity.id
_entity.type
_entity.pdbx_description
1 polymer ?
#
loop_
_entity_poly.entity_id
_entity_poly.type
_entity_poly.pdbx_seq_one_letter_code
_entity_poly.pdbx_strand_id
1 'polypeptide(L)'
;MDPKDVTTIILSHVHWDHVGTPDDFPNAHFIVGSGTMHLLAHGGGPLYPAELFNPDELPTDRTSELPHVCEKHESGAYAKQTPALVWRPLAGFSAAIDFYADGSLYLIDAPGHLPGHINLLARTGPRKWIYLGGDCCHDPRILSGEKDIALYDDEKGGLRSVHADTDAAARMVERISRFLKQGNVMEEGGGGESHIEVVVAHDGKWAEAHRERFWPGVL
;
A
#
# COMPACT_ATOMS: atom_id res chain seq x y z
N MET A 1 -5.59 -17.46 15.41
CA MET A 1 -4.49 -16.58 15.83
C MET A 1 -5.08 -15.59 16.81
N ASP A 2 -4.47 -15.46 17.99
CA ASP A 2 -4.84 -14.41 18.93
C ASP A 2 -4.25 -13.09 18.41
N PRO A 3 -4.96 -11.94 18.46
CA PRO A 3 -4.38 -10.64 18.12
C PRO A 3 -3.06 -10.34 18.86
N LYS A 4 -2.88 -10.88 20.06
CA LYS A 4 -1.61 -10.77 20.83
C LYS A 4 -0.42 -11.49 20.20
N ASP A 5 -0.66 -12.44 19.29
CA ASP A 5 0.40 -13.17 18.57
C ASP A 5 0.87 -12.42 17.32
N VAL A 6 0.15 -11.37 16.91
CA VAL A 6 0.54 -10.51 15.80
C VAL A 6 1.65 -9.57 16.23
N THR A 7 2.80 -9.65 15.56
CA THR A 7 3.99 -8.85 15.90
C THR A 7 4.25 -7.71 14.92
N THR A 8 3.66 -7.76 13.73
CA THR A 8 3.84 -6.73 12.70
C THR A 8 2.54 -6.49 11.96
N ILE A 9 2.16 -5.23 11.83
CA ILE A 9 1.05 -4.77 11.02
C ILE A 9 1.58 -3.73 10.04
N ILE A 10 1.30 -3.93 8.76
CA ILE A 10 1.65 -2.99 7.70
C ILE A 10 0.33 -2.41 7.19
N LEU A 11 0.16 -1.09 7.33
CA LEU A 11 -1.02 -0.40 6.83
C LEU A 11 -0.77 0.14 5.43
N SER A 12 -1.72 -0.07 4.52
CA SER A 12 -1.66 0.55 3.19
C SER A 12 -1.73 2.08 3.30
N HIS A 13 -2.60 2.57 4.15
CA HIS A 13 -2.79 3.99 4.48
C HIS A 13 -3.69 4.14 5.72
N VAL A 14 -4.01 5.37 6.13
CA VAL A 14 -4.69 5.66 7.40
C VAL A 14 -6.07 6.29 7.23
N HIS A 15 -6.82 5.94 6.20
CA HIS A 15 -8.26 6.17 6.24
C HIS A 15 -8.90 5.25 7.29
N TRP A 16 -9.98 5.70 7.89
CA TRP A 16 -10.64 5.06 9.04
C TRP A 16 -11.06 3.59 8.78
N ASP A 17 -11.37 3.25 7.54
CA ASP A 17 -11.79 1.90 7.11
C ASP A 17 -10.59 0.98 6.79
N HIS A 18 -9.35 1.47 6.92
CA HIS A 18 -8.13 0.70 6.69
C HIS A 18 -7.25 0.54 7.94
N VAL A 19 -7.51 1.26 9.02
CA VAL A 19 -6.69 1.20 10.24
C VAL A 19 -7.16 0.10 11.18
N GLY A 20 -8.46 -0.15 11.27
CA GLY A 20 -9.04 -1.07 12.23
C GLY A 20 -8.95 -0.53 13.66
N THR A 21 -8.63 -1.41 14.62
CA THR A 21 -8.48 -1.07 16.03
C THR A 21 -7.07 -1.42 16.51
N PRO A 22 -6.10 -0.49 16.47
CA PRO A 22 -4.69 -0.76 16.83
C PRO A 22 -4.52 -1.32 18.25
N ASP A 23 -5.39 -0.94 19.19
CA ASP A 23 -5.36 -1.40 20.58
C ASP A 23 -5.65 -2.91 20.74
N ASP A 24 -6.34 -3.53 19.78
CA ASP A 24 -6.57 -4.98 19.76
C ASP A 24 -5.27 -5.77 19.55
N PHE A 25 -4.21 -5.12 19.07
CA PHE A 25 -2.91 -5.71 18.73
C PHE A 25 -1.79 -5.17 19.62
N PRO A 26 -1.79 -5.49 20.94
CA PRO A 26 -0.90 -4.84 21.91
C PRO A 26 0.59 -5.11 21.69
N ASN A 27 0.93 -6.20 21.00
CA ASN A 27 2.31 -6.60 20.73
C ASN A 27 2.78 -6.28 19.31
N ALA A 28 1.89 -5.75 18.46
CA ALA A 28 2.23 -5.44 17.09
C ALA A 28 3.03 -4.13 16.97
N HIS A 29 4.03 -4.15 16.12
CA HIS A 29 4.68 -2.96 15.58
C HIS A 29 4.00 -2.56 14.28
N PHE A 30 3.60 -1.30 14.17
CA PHE A 30 2.93 -0.75 13.00
C PHE A 30 3.95 -0.15 12.04
N ILE A 31 3.82 -0.49 10.76
CA ILE A 31 4.63 0.05 9.68
C ILE A 31 3.72 0.79 8.72
N VAL A 32 4.06 2.02 8.45
CA VAL A 32 3.28 2.93 7.60
C VAL A 32 4.19 3.61 6.58
N GLY A 33 3.61 4.09 5.49
CA GLY A 33 4.36 4.83 4.49
C GLY A 33 4.82 6.20 5.00
N SER A 34 5.83 6.74 4.37
CA SER A 34 6.40 8.05 4.73
C SER A 34 5.39 9.18 4.61
N GLY A 35 5.32 10.04 5.61
CA GLY A 35 4.38 11.17 5.70
C GLY A 35 3.06 10.85 6.38
N THR A 36 2.82 9.60 6.77
CA THR A 36 1.59 9.17 7.47
C THR A 36 1.42 9.86 8.82
N MET A 37 2.48 9.94 9.63
CA MET A 37 2.38 10.57 10.95
C MET A 37 2.17 12.10 10.84
N HIS A 38 2.76 12.72 9.81
CA HIS A 38 2.48 14.12 9.49
C HIS A 38 1.01 14.32 9.07
N LEU A 39 0.49 13.42 8.24
CA LEU A 39 -0.92 13.43 7.80
C LEU A 39 -1.88 13.34 8.98
N LEU A 40 -1.66 12.39 9.90
CA LEU A 40 -2.48 12.23 11.11
C LEU A 40 -2.51 13.50 11.97
N ALA A 41 -1.37 14.19 12.07
CA ALA A 41 -1.25 15.38 12.91
C ALA A 41 -1.74 16.68 12.23
N HIS A 42 -1.63 16.79 10.90
CA HIS A 42 -1.77 18.07 10.20
C HIS A 42 -2.70 18.02 8.98
N GLY A 43 -3.19 16.84 8.62
CA GLY A 43 -3.96 16.62 7.39
C GLY A 43 -3.10 16.60 6.13
N GLY A 44 -3.75 16.30 5.00
CA GLY A 44 -3.17 16.14 3.66
C GLY A 44 -3.61 17.22 2.66
N GLY A 45 -3.96 18.40 3.14
CA GLY A 45 -4.40 19.50 2.30
C GLY A 45 -5.92 19.75 2.33
N PRO A 46 -6.46 20.55 1.41
CA PRO A 46 -7.86 20.99 1.46
C PRO A 46 -8.90 19.88 1.35
N LEU A 47 -8.55 18.77 0.68
CA LEU A 47 -9.43 17.62 0.53
C LEU A 47 -9.40 16.72 1.78
N TYR A 48 -8.27 16.68 2.46
CA TYR A 48 -8.03 15.88 3.65
C TYR A 48 -7.51 16.78 4.78
N PRO A 49 -8.35 17.68 5.33
CA PRO A 49 -7.96 18.53 6.44
C PRO A 49 -7.72 17.73 7.73
N ALA A 50 -6.99 18.29 8.68
CA ALA A 50 -6.57 17.61 9.90
C ALA A 50 -7.75 17.04 10.72
N GLU A 51 -8.90 17.69 10.66
CA GLU A 51 -10.13 17.31 11.38
C GLU A 51 -10.70 15.95 10.95
N LEU A 52 -10.26 15.42 9.80
CA LEU A 52 -10.64 14.09 9.33
C LEU A 52 -9.77 12.97 9.92
N PHE A 53 -8.72 13.30 10.64
CA PHE A 53 -7.77 12.34 11.19
C PHE A 53 -7.68 12.46 12.70
N ASN A 54 -7.38 11.33 13.34
CA ASN A 54 -7.06 11.29 14.75
C ASN A 54 -5.52 11.23 14.90
N PRO A 55 -4.85 12.24 15.49
CA PRO A 55 -3.40 12.23 15.68
C PRO A 55 -2.92 11.09 16.59
N ASP A 56 -3.81 10.56 17.45
CA ASP A 56 -3.52 9.46 18.36
C ASP A 56 -3.99 8.09 17.82
N GLU A 57 -4.31 7.99 16.51
CA GLU A 57 -4.82 6.77 15.88
C GLU A 57 -3.84 5.60 15.99
N LEU A 58 -2.56 5.87 15.90
CA LEU A 58 -1.50 4.87 15.96
C LEU A 58 -0.63 5.05 17.21
N PRO A 59 -0.26 3.96 17.91
CA PRO A 59 0.62 4.03 19.07
C PRO A 59 2.03 4.47 18.65
N THR A 60 2.43 5.67 19.04
CA THR A 60 3.68 6.30 18.59
C THR A 60 4.95 5.54 19.00
N ASP A 61 4.91 4.83 20.14
CA ASP A 61 6.01 4.00 20.65
C ASP A 61 6.21 2.70 19.86
N ARG A 62 5.21 2.28 19.08
CA ARG A 62 5.17 1.04 18.30
C ARG A 62 4.88 1.27 16.83
N THR A 63 5.01 2.51 16.33
CA THR A 63 4.81 2.86 14.93
C THR A 63 6.10 3.39 14.31
N SER A 64 6.39 2.94 13.10
CA SER A 64 7.51 3.45 12.30
C SER A 64 7.07 3.75 10.89
N GLU A 65 7.52 4.89 10.38
CA GLU A 65 7.40 5.23 8.98
C GLU A 65 8.51 4.60 8.14
N LEU A 66 8.15 4.18 6.93
CA LEU A 66 9.14 3.85 5.91
C LEU A 66 9.98 5.08 5.57
N PRO A 67 11.24 4.91 5.14
CA PRO A 67 12.08 6.03 4.74
C PRO A 67 11.44 6.79 3.56
N HIS A 68 11.70 8.09 3.48
CA HIS A 68 11.23 8.90 2.35
C HIS A 68 11.92 8.47 1.05
N VAL A 69 11.15 8.37 -0.06
CA VAL A 69 11.66 7.85 -1.35
C VAL A 69 12.82 8.68 -1.92
N CYS A 70 12.90 9.97 -1.62
CA CYS A 70 13.93 10.89 -2.14
C CYS A 70 15.19 10.97 -1.26
N GLU A 71 15.21 10.35 -0.09
CA GLU A 71 16.36 10.42 0.82
C GLU A 71 17.44 9.40 0.41
N LYS A 72 18.66 9.90 0.17
CA LYS A 72 19.85 9.04 0.11
C LYS A 72 20.09 8.51 1.51
N HIS A 73 19.88 7.21 1.70
CA HIS A 73 19.79 6.58 3.01
C HIS A 73 21.04 6.69 3.86
N GLU A 74 20.90 7.37 5.00
CA GLU A 74 21.59 6.98 6.22
C GLU A 74 20.55 6.25 7.10
N SER A 75 20.90 5.06 7.57
CA SER A 75 20.05 4.11 8.27
C SER A 75 19.22 4.73 9.41
N GLY A 76 17.90 4.72 9.28
CA GLY A 76 16.98 5.09 10.35
C GLY A 76 16.97 4.10 11.51
N ALA A 77 16.23 4.40 12.56
CA ALA A 77 16.20 3.71 13.86
C ALA A 77 15.90 2.18 13.80
N TYR A 78 15.42 1.67 12.68
CA TYR A 78 15.22 0.23 12.41
C TYR A 78 16.51 -0.56 12.13
N ALA A 79 17.63 0.12 11.93
CA ALA A 79 18.92 -0.47 11.51
C ALA A 79 19.54 -1.48 12.49
N LYS A 80 18.92 -1.75 13.64
CA LYS A 80 19.47 -2.68 14.64
C LYS A 80 18.90 -4.10 14.59
N GLN A 81 17.79 -4.36 13.86
CA GLN A 81 17.15 -5.69 13.85
C GLN A 81 16.63 -6.17 12.49
N THR A 82 16.62 -5.33 11.44
CA THR A 82 16.18 -5.69 10.09
C THR A 82 17.21 -5.24 9.05
N PRO A 83 17.30 -5.91 7.88
CA PRO A 83 18.08 -5.39 6.76
C PRO A 83 17.66 -3.95 6.47
N ALA A 84 18.61 -3.11 6.07
CA ALA A 84 18.34 -1.70 5.78
C ALA A 84 17.18 -1.60 4.76
N LEU A 85 16.08 -0.93 5.15
CA LEU A 85 14.93 -0.68 4.28
C LEU A 85 15.34 0.35 3.21
N VAL A 86 15.65 -0.13 2.01
CA VAL A 86 16.16 0.70 0.91
C VAL A 86 15.22 0.60 -0.27
N TRP A 87 14.73 1.75 -0.75
CA TRP A 87 13.95 1.83 -1.96
C TRP A 87 14.80 1.49 -3.20
N ARG A 88 14.30 0.59 -4.04
CA ARG A 88 14.90 0.20 -5.31
C ARG A 88 13.82 0.05 -6.38
N PRO A 89 14.12 0.28 -7.66
CA PRO A 89 13.18 -0.04 -8.72
C PRO A 89 12.89 -1.55 -8.76
N LEU A 90 11.62 -1.91 -8.99
CA LEU A 90 11.17 -3.30 -9.14
C LEU A 90 10.04 -3.38 -10.17
N ALA A 91 10.17 -4.23 -11.18
CA ALA A 91 9.09 -4.60 -12.11
C ALA A 91 8.28 -3.41 -12.70
N GLY A 92 8.94 -2.27 -12.96
CA GLY A 92 8.33 -1.06 -13.50
C GLY A 92 7.85 -0.06 -12.43
N PHE A 93 7.87 -0.43 -11.15
CA PHE A 93 7.70 0.50 -10.04
C PHE A 93 9.03 1.22 -9.76
N SER A 94 8.96 2.52 -9.47
CA SER A 94 10.16 3.33 -9.23
C SER A 94 10.78 3.08 -7.86
N ALA A 95 9.98 2.67 -6.88
CA ALA A 95 10.40 2.48 -5.51
C ALA A 95 9.67 1.29 -4.87
N ALA A 96 10.43 0.28 -4.52
CA ALA A 96 10.00 -0.89 -3.75
C ALA A 96 11.06 -1.22 -2.70
N ILE A 97 10.64 -1.73 -1.56
CA ILE A 97 11.49 -2.25 -0.49
C ILE A 97 11.27 -3.74 -0.40
N ASP A 98 12.33 -4.54 -0.52
CA ASP A 98 12.31 -5.96 -0.12
C ASP A 98 12.30 -6.02 1.40
N PHE A 99 11.13 -6.28 1.98
CA PHE A 99 10.89 -6.09 3.41
C PHE A 99 11.68 -7.08 4.28
N TYR A 100 11.81 -8.32 3.83
CA TYR A 100 12.58 -9.36 4.52
C TYR A 100 13.96 -9.60 3.92
N ALA A 101 14.32 -8.89 2.85
CA ALA A 101 15.56 -9.08 2.08
C ALA A 101 15.73 -10.51 1.54
N ASP A 102 14.64 -11.20 1.26
CA ASP A 102 14.60 -12.57 0.72
C ASP A 102 13.73 -12.69 -0.54
N GLY A 103 13.22 -11.56 -1.04
CA GLY A 103 12.36 -11.49 -2.21
C GLY A 103 10.96 -12.06 -2.01
N SER A 104 10.49 -12.23 -0.78
CA SER A 104 9.16 -12.79 -0.52
C SER A 104 8.08 -11.73 -0.38
N LEU A 105 8.43 -10.52 0.08
CA LEU A 105 7.50 -9.42 0.35
C LEU A 105 8.12 -8.08 -0.03
N TYR A 106 7.45 -7.38 -0.92
CA TYR A 106 7.84 -6.02 -1.31
C TYR A 106 6.78 -5.01 -0.88
N LEU A 107 7.22 -3.92 -0.28
CA LEU A 107 6.43 -2.72 -0.05
C LEU A 107 6.69 -1.76 -1.21
N ILE A 108 5.64 -1.28 -1.84
CA ILE A 108 5.73 -0.43 -3.04
C ILE A 108 5.19 0.95 -2.69
N ASP A 109 6.00 1.98 -2.91
CA ASP A 109 5.55 3.36 -2.81
C ASP A 109 4.46 3.64 -3.85
N ALA A 110 3.28 4.01 -3.38
CA ALA A 110 2.09 4.14 -4.21
C ALA A 110 1.41 5.52 -4.01
N PRO A 111 2.09 6.60 -4.38
CA PRO A 111 1.57 7.95 -4.18
C PRO A 111 0.31 8.20 -5.01
N GLY A 112 -0.56 9.05 -4.47
CA GLY A 112 -1.75 9.57 -5.15
C GLY A 112 -2.98 9.57 -4.29
N HIS A 113 -3.35 8.42 -3.70
CA HIS A 113 -4.57 8.32 -2.90
C HIS A 113 -4.49 9.17 -1.63
N LEU A 114 -3.47 8.93 -0.84
CA LEU A 114 -3.22 9.63 0.42
C LEU A 114 -1.71 9.74 0.66
N PRO A 115 -1.20 10.78 1.33
CA PRO A 115 0.19 10.79 1.80
C PRO A 115 0.50 9.54 2.62
N GLY A 116 1.62 8.88 2.33
CA GLY A 116 2.00 7.63 2.97
C GLY A 116 1.28 6.38 2.45
N HIS A 117 0.51 6.45 1.37
CA HIS A 117 -0.09 5.26 0.77
C HIS A 117 0.97 4.34 0.16
N ILE A 118 0.92 3.06 0.52
CA ILE A 118 1.78 2.00 0.00
C ILE A 118 0.95 0.80 -0.45
N ASN A 119 1.49 0.07 -1.41
CA ASN A 119 0.96 -1.22 -1.84
C ASN A 119 1.91 -2.34 -1.44
N LEU A 120 1.44 -3.57 -1.52
CA LEU A 120 2.18 -4.74 -1.09
C LEU A 120 2.18 -5.78 -2.19
N LEU A 121 3.35 -6.35 -2.49
CA LEU A 121 3.51 -7.47 -3.41
C LEU A 121 4.11 -8.64 -2.65
N ALA A 122 3.32 -9.71 -2.45
CA ALA A 122 3.73 -10.88 -1.69
C ALA A 122 3.80 -12.12 -2.57
N ARG A 123 4.82 -12.95 -2.36
CA ARG A 123 4.95 -14.25 -3.02
C ARG A 123 4.12 -15.29 -2.26
N THR A 124 3.13 -15.87 -2.94
CA THR A 124 2.24 -16.89 -2.39
C THR A 124 2.61 -18.31 -2.81
N GLY A 125 3.59 -18.44 -3.71
CA GLY A 125 4.09 -19.73 -4.17
C GLY A 125 5.14 -19.60 -5.27
N PRO A 126 5.64 -20.71 -5.83
CA PRO A 126 6.56 -20.64 -6.96
C PRO A 126 5.93 -19.89 -8.13
N ARG A 127 6.50 -18.71 -8.48
CA ARG A 127 5.99 -17.81 -9.53
C ARG A 127 4.53 -17.36 -9.34
N LYS A 128 4.03 -17.38 -8.10
CA LYS A 128 2.70 -16.89 -7.75
C LYS A 128 2.84 -15.70 -6.82
N TRP A 129 2.16 -14.63 -7.18
CA TRP A 129 2.21 -13.37 -6.45
C TRP A 129 0.82 -12.81 -6.24
N ILE A 130 0.63 -12.14 -5.12
CA ILE A 130 -0.53 -11.30 -4.87
C ILE A 130 -0.08 -9.86 -4.69
N TYR A 131 -0.75 -8.95 -5.41
CA TYR A 131 -0.57 -7.53 -5.28
C TYR A 131 -1.76 -6.94 -4.53
N LEU A 132 -1.53 -6.43 -3.33
CA LEU A 132 -2.54 -5.76 -2.52
C LEU A 132 -2.42 -4.26 -2.75
N GLY A 133 -3.37 -3.71 -3.49
CA GLY A 133 -3.30 -2.34 -4.01
C GLY A 133 -3.94 -1.29 -3.11
N GLY A 134 -4.50 -1.68 -1.95
CA GLY A 134 -5.20 -0.73 -1.09
C GLY A 134 -6.21 0.09 -1.90
N ASP A 135 -6.15 1.41 -1.74
CA ASP A 135 -7.01 2.37 -2.43
C ASP A 135 -6.33 3.07 -3.62
N CYS A 136 -5.37 2.38 -4.26
CA CYS A 136 -4.80 2.88 -5.52
C CYS A 136 -5.90 3.11 -6.59
N CYS A 137 -6.99 2.36 -6.52
CA CYS A 137 -8.26 2.63 -7.20
C CYS A 137 -9.40 1.91 -6.46
N HIS A 138 -10.63 2.41 -6.61
CA HIS A 138 -11.82 1.88 -5.93
C HIS A 138 -12.70 0.98 -6.83
N ASP A 139 -12.28 0.73 -8.06
CA ASP A 139 -12.98 -0.12 -9.02
C ASP A 139 -11.94 -0.83 -9.89
N PRO A 140 -11.88 -2.17 -9.89
CA PRO A 140 -10.88 -2.92 -10.66
C PRO A 140 -10.97 -2.66 -12.18
N ARG A 141 -12.12 -2.16 -12.69
CA ARG A 141 -12.25 -1.76 -14.09
C ARG A 141 -11.41 -0.55 -14.47
N ILE A 142 -10.93 0.21 -13.50
CA ILE A 142 -9.95 1.28 -13.73
C ILE A 142 -8.58 0.66 -14.11
N LEU A 143 -8.20 -0.45 -13.47
CA LEU A 143 -6.97 -1.18 -13.82
C LEU A 143 -7.05 -1.85 -15.19
N SER A 144 -8.22 -2.32 -15.60
CA SER A 144 -8.43 -2.89 -16.95
C SER A 144 -8.51 -1.82 -18.06
N GLY A 145 -8.72 -0.56 -17.69
CA GLY A 145 -8.95 0.55 -18.62
C GLY A 145 -10.38 0.63 -19.16
N GLU A 146 -11.32 -0.10 -18.56
CA GLU A 146 -12.75 -0.01 -18.88
C GLU A 146 -13.40 1.24 -18.28
N LYS A 147 -12.78 1.81 -17.25
CA LYS A 147 -13.21 3.03 -16.58
C LYS A 147 -12.03 3.94 -16.27
N ASP A 148 -12.32 5.20 -16.16
CA ASP A 148 -11.41 6.21 -15.65
C ASP A 148 -11.65 6.47 -14.16
N ILE A 149 -10.70 7.14 -13.50
CA ILE A 149 -10.87 7.67 -12.16
C ILE A 149 -12.02 8.69 -12.19
N ALA A 150 -13.00 8.52 -11.30
CA ALA A 150 -14.15 9.43 -11.22
C ALA A 150 -13.71 10.83 -10.81
N LEU A 151 -14.17 11.83 -11.54
CA LEU A 151 -13.90 13.23 -11.26
C LEU A 151 -15.20 13.93 -10.85
N TYR A 152 -15.08 14.81 -9.88
CA TYR A 152 -16.15 15.59 -9.28
C TYR A 152 -15.79 17.07 -9.37
N ASP A 153 -16.80 17.95 -9.42
CA ASP A 153 -16.61 19.41 -9.32
C ASP A 153 -15.96 19.74 -7.95
N ASP A 154 -14.92 20.56 -7.96
CA ASP A 154 -14.23 21.03 -6.76
C ASP A 154 -14.85 22.29 -6.15
N GLU A 155 -16.00 22.75 -6.69
CA GLU A 155 -16.71 23.97 -6.31
C GLU A 155 -15.91 25.27 -6.52
N LYS A 156 -14.73 25.18 -7.15
CA LYS A 156 -13.84 26.29 -7.45
C LYS A 156 -13.58 26.44 -8.95
N GLY A 157 -14.35 25.68 -9.77
CA GLY A 157 -14.25 25.67 -11.23
C GLY A 157 -13.21 24.70 -11.78
N GLY A 158 -12.73 23.76 -10.97
CA GLY A 158 -11.87 22.65 -11.33
C GLY A 158 -12.53 21.28 -11.09
N LEU A 159 -11.76 20.23 -11.31
CA LEU A 159 -12.18 18.85 -11.06
C LEU A 159 -11.23 18.21 -10.04
N ARG A 160 -11.79 17.42 -9.15
CA ARG A 160 -11.07 16.61 -8.15
C ARG A 160 -11.54 15.16 -8.18
N SER A 161 -10.71 14.25 -7.73
CA SER A 161 -11.13 12.89 -7.41
C SER A 161 -11.17 12.67 -5.89
N VAL A 162 -11.37 11.42 -5.49
CA VAL A 162 -11.18 10.99 -4.09
C VAL A 162 -9.70 10.81 -3.71
N HIS A 163 -8.78 11.01 -4.63
CA HIS A 163 -7.34 10.94 -4.37
C HIS A 163 -6.79 12.33 -4.03
N ALA A 164 -5.87 12.39 -3.08
CA ALA A 164 -5.21 13.64 -2.70
C ALA A 164 -4.44 14.26 -3.87
N ASP A 165 -3.84 13.41 -4.72
CA ASP A 165 -3.20 13.76 -5.99
C ASP A 165 -3.72 12.84 -7.09
N THR A 166 -4.68 13.35 -7.86
CA THR A 166 -5.35 12.59 -8.94
C THR A 166 -4.36 12.15 -10.02
N ASP A 167 -3.40 13.01 -10.37
CA ASP A 167 -2.42 12.71 -11.43
C ASP A 167 -1.43 11.63 -10.98
N ALA A 168 -0.98 11.67 -9.73
CA ALA A 168 -0.14 10.62 -9.17
C ALA A 168 -0.89 9.29 -9.08
N ALA A 169 -2.17 9.30 -8.68
CA ALA A 169 -3.03 8.11 -8.66
C ALA A 169 -3.19 7.53 -10.06
N ALA A 170 -3.45 8.34 -11.08
CA ALA A 170 -3.57 7.90 -12.46
C ALA A 170 -2.26 7.25 -12.97
N ARG A 171 -1.11 7.86 -12.68
CA ARG A 171 0.20 7.26 -13.01
C ARG A 171 0.42 5.93 -12.28
N MET A 172 -0.01 5.80 -11.03
CA MET A 172 0.09 4.55 -10.28
C MET A 172 -0.80 3.46 -10.89
N VAL A 173 -2.05 3.76 -11.19
CA VAL A 173 -2.97 2.85 -11.92
C VAL A 173 -2.35 2.37 -13.22
N GLU A 174 -1.77 3.27 -14.03
CA GLU A 174 -1.11 2.90 -15.28
C GLU A 174 0.07 1.95 -15.05
N ARG A 175 0.90 2.18 -14.01
CA ARG A 175 2.02 1.29 -13.66
C ARG A 175 1.53 -0.10 -13.26
N ILE A 176 0.50 -0.19 -12.41
CA ILE A 176 -0.10 -1.46 -12.00
C ILE A 176 -0.66 -2.20 -13.23
N SER A 177 -1.42 -1.50 -14.09
CA SER A 177 -1.98 -2.07 -15.32
C SER A 177 -0.88 -2.62 -16.24
N ARG A 178 0.24 -1.90 -16.37
CA ARG A 178 1.40 -2.33 -17.15
C ARG A 178 2.09 -3.52 -16.54
N PHE A 179 2.28 -3.51 -15.23
CA PHE A 179 2.86 -4.61 -14.47
C PHE A 179 2.05 -5.90 -14.64
N LEU A 180 0.73 -5.82 -14.56
CA LEU A 180 -0.17 -6.95 -14.79
C LEU A 180 -0.04 -7.53 -16.21
N LYS A 181 0.04 -6.66 -17.22
CA LYS A 181 0.18 -7.08 -18.63
C LYS A 181 1.54 -7.70 -18.91
N GLN A 182 2.58 -7.29 -18.21
CA GLN A 182 3.94 -7.84 -18.38
C GLN A 182 4.10 -9.20 -17.68
N GLY A 183 3.34 -9.48 -16.62
CA GLY A 183 3.32 -10.76 -15.93
C GLY A 183 4.67 -11.19 -15.38
N ASN A 184 5.59 -10.26 -15.09
CA ASN A 184 6.95 -10.60 -14.74
C ASN A 184 7.43 -9.83 -13.50
N VAL A 185 7.52 -10.54 -12.41
CA VAL A 185 8.34 -10.16 -11.26
C VAL A 185 9.71 -10.79 -11.52
N MET A 186 10.75 -9.99 -11.78
CA MET A 186 12.09 -10.48 -12.04
C MET A 186 12.62 -11.24 -10.82
N GLU A 187 12.52 -12.57 -10.84
CA GLU A 187 13.25 -13.44 -9.95
C GLU A 187 14.65 -13.68 -10.55
N GLU A 188 15.71 -13.46 -9.76
CA GLU A 188 17.06 -13.84 -10.16
C GLU A 188 17.09 -15.34 -10.47
N GLY A 189 17.26 -15.70 -11.73
CA GLY A 189 17.52 -17.08 -12.19
C GLY A 189 16.38 -17.83 -12.86
N GLY A 190 15.21 -17.24 -13.11
CA GLY A 190 14.08 -17.98 -13.73
C GLY A 190 13.39 -17.20 -14.85
N GLY A 191 13.72 -17.48 -16.12
CA GLY A 191 12.92 -17.05 -17.26
C GLY A 191 11.58 -17.78 -17.29
N GLY A 192 10.49 -17.10 -16.93
CA GLY A 192 9.13 -17.63 -17.01
C GLY A 192 8.11 -16.61 -16.55
N GLU A 193 6.90 -16.69 -17.10
CA GLU A 193 5.77 -15.83 -16.75
C GLU A 193 5.32 -16.11 -15.30
N SER A 194 5.16 -15.05 -14.51
CA SER A 194 4.63 -15.12 -13.15
C SER A 194 3.12 -14.92 -13.16
N HIS A 195 2.40 -15.66 -12.38
CA HIS A 195 0.97 -15.42 -12.14
C HIS A 195 0.83 -14.35 -11.05
N ILE A 196 0.26 -13.20 -11.43
CA ILE A 196 0.05 -12.08 -10.51
C ILE A 196 -1.45 -11.88 -10.35
N GLU A 197 -1.94 -12.05 -9.13
CA GLU A 197 -3.30 -11.67 -8.74
C GLU A 197 -3.26 -10.27 -8.14
N VAL A 198 -4.19 -9.39 -8.55
CA VAL A 198 -4.34 -8.06 -7.95
C VAL A 198 -5.64 -8.00 -7.18
N VAL A 199 -5.54 -7.53 -5.95
CA VAL A 199 -6.69 -7.24 -5.09
C VAL A 199 -6.58 -5.78 -4.68
N VAL A 200 -7.62 -5.01 -4.99
CA VAL A 200 -7.79 -3.65 -4.49
C VAL A 200 -8.86 -3.63 -3.40
N ALA A 201 -8.78 -2.68 -2.50
CA ALA A 201 -9.83 -2.46 -1.54
C ALA A 201 -11.15 -2.08 -2.25
N HIS A 202 -12.27 -2.29 -1.60
CA HIS A 202 -13.62 -2.02 -2.15
C HIS A 202 -14.04 -2.88 -3.35
N ASP A 203 -13.27 -3.93 -3.73
CA ASP A 203 -13.72 -4.92 -4.71
C ASP A 203 -14.66 -5.95 -4.07
N GLY A 204 -15.93 -5.55 -3.93
CA GLY A 204 -16.98 -6.41 -3.38
C GLY A 204 -17.20 -7.70 -4.18
N LYS A 205 -16.94 -7.68 -5.50
CA LYS A 205 -17.09 -8.89 -6.34
C LYS A 205 -15.98 -9.89 -6.04
N TRP A 206 -14.74 -9.42 -5.89
CA TRP A 206 -13.63 -10.28 -5.47
C TRP A 206 -13.91 -10.86 -4.09
N ALA A 207 -14.34 -10.04 -3.14
CA ALA A 207 -14.66 -10.47 -1.78
C ALA A 207 -15.77 -11.53 -1.74
N GLU A 208 -16.84 -11.39 -2.55
CA GLU A 208 -17.91 -12.39 -2.65
C GLU A 208 -17.41 -13.70 -3.28
N ALA A 209 -16.56 -13.63 -4.30
CA ALA A 209 -16.06 -14.78 -5.02
C ALA A 209 -15.00 -15.58 -4.26
N HIS A 210 -14.36 -14.98 -3.25
CA HIS A 210 -13.22 -15.57 -2.54
C HIS A 210 -13.41 -15.59 -1.03
N ARG A 211 -14.63 -15.86 -0.55
CA ARG A 211 -14.95 -15.89 0.89
C ARG A 211 -14.11 -16.87 1.68
N GLU A 212 -13.68 -17.96 1.04
CA GLU A 212 -12.81 -18.98 1.62
C GLU A 212 -11.40 -18.49 1.95
N ARG A 213 -10.99 -17.35 1.39
CA ARG A 213 -9.67 -16.73 1.62
C ARG A 213 -9.65 -15.76 2.81
N PHE A 214 -10.82 -15.40 3.35
CA PHE A 214 -10.90 -14.62 4.58
C PHE A 214 -10.58 -15.51 5.77
N TRP A 215 -10.03 -14.90 6.82
CA TRP A 215 -9.69 -15.61 8.04
C TRP A 215 -10.84 -16.55 8.51
N PRO A 216 -10.53 -17.82 8.84
CA PRO A 216 -9.22 -18.49 8.92
C PRO A 216 -8.70 -19.09 7.59
N GLY A 217 -9.14 -18.63 6.45
CA GLY A 217 -8.62 -19.01 5.15
C GLY A 217 -7.18 -18.55 4.91
N VAL A 218 -6.66 -18.86 3.72
CA VAL A 218 -5.32 -18.47 3.27
C VAL A 218 -5.36 -17.86 1.87
N LEU A 219 -4.46 -16.94 1.62
CA LEU A 219 -4.28 -16.29 0.30
C LEU A 219 -3.55 -17.21 -0.68
#